data_e1bff80e58eb4d5def8f4464779655ef
#
_entry.id   e1bff80e58eb4d5def8f4464779655ef
#
_cell.length_a   1.000
_cell.length_b   1.000
_cell.length_c   1.000
_cell.angle_alpha   90.00
_cell.angle_beta   90.00
_cell.angle_gamma   90.00
#
_symmetry.space_group_name_H-M   'P 1'
#
loop_
_entity.id
_entity.type
_entity.pdbx_description
1 polymer ?
#
loop_
_entity_poly.entity_id
_entity_poly.type
_entity_poly.pdbx_seq_one_letter_code
_entity_poly.pdbx_strand_id
1 'polypeptide(L)'
;MRIEKVRVEGYRLLEDIEIVLEKNSTVIVGRNNSGKTSFTSIFDCFCGESGARFRLEDFSSLSREKFLNARKLKEEGASPEQIYNTLPIITLSLTFRYDSDAPTLGPLSPFIIDLDMDSTTAIACIEYRPVLAKMHLLFDIPQPPVGMEPQIHFFKCLRNNLSKIYEVHVSAIDPTDKSNKRNFEDTSAFAALLQCNFVQAQRTLDKTKLGEADVIGKLLSELFKTAAAPTATESDQELAAKLKKSVEDIELNVQSDFDKMLKKLLPVMGVMGFPSLNDTELRPETSLNVEALLSGHTKVVYSGTDGVHLPEGYNGLGTRNLI
;
A
#
# COMPACT_ATOMS: atom_id res chain seq x y z
N MET A 1 -7.60 9.86 -30.69
CA MET A 1 -7.58 10.37 -29.29
C MET A 1 -6.19 10.29 -28.72
N ARG A 2 -5.82 11.17 -27.75
CA ARG A 2 -4.56 11.14 -27.00
C ARG A 2 -4.78 11.68 -25.59
N ILE A 3 -3.98 11.23 -24.64
CA ILE A 3 -3.93 11.87 -23.34
C ILE A 3 -3.13 13.19 -23.48
N GLU A 4 -3.72 14.30 -23.06
CA GLU A 4 -3.09 15.62 -23.10
C GLU A 4 -2.53 16.00 -21.74
N LYS A 5 -3.29 15.68 -20.65
CA LYS A 5 -2.89 16.03 -19.31
C LYS A 5 -3.17 14.89 -18.34
N VAL A 6 -2.33 14.78 -17.33
CA VAL A 6 -2.49 13.88 -16.20
C VAL A 6 -2.42 14.69 -14.93
N ARG A 7 -3.46 14.62 -14.09
CA ARG A 7 -3.47 15.22 -12.76
C ARG A 7 -3.53 14.12 -11.71
N VAL A 8 -2.71 14.25 -10.69
CA VAL A 8 -2.61 13.33 -9.55
C VAL A 8 -2.77 14.12 -8.26
N GLU A 9 -3.66 13.66 -7.38
CA GLU A 9 -3.92 14.29 -6.10
C GLU A 9 -3.84 13.27 -4.96
N GLY A 10 -3.20 13.65 -3.86
CA GLY A 10 -3.18 12.91 -2.60
C GLY A 10 -2.34 11.63 -2.59
N TYR A 11 -1.43 11.43 -3.55
CA TYR A 11 -0.67 10.19 -3.70
C TYR A 11 0.82 10.37 -3.40
N ARG A 12 1.32 9.73 -2.37
CA ARG A 12 2.75 9.74 -1.93
C ARG A 12 3.31 11.16 -1.81
N LEU A 13 4.27 11.54 -2.68
CA LEU A 13 4.84 12.88 -2.75
C LEU A 13 4.03 13.83 -3.64
N LEU A 14 2.98 13.34 -4.29
CA LEU A 14 2.17 14.07 -5.24
C LEU A 14 0.90 14.56 -4.54
N GLU A 15 0.96 15.78 -3.98
CA GLU A 15 -0.21 16.37 -3.29
C GLU A 15 -1.28 16.82 -4.28
N ASP A 16 -0.90 17.61 -5.25
CA ASP A 16 -1.72 18.05 -6.38
C ASP A 16 -0.78 18.48 -7.49
N ILE A 17 -0.62 17.64 -8.50
CA ILE A 17 0.22 17.94 -9.65
C ILE A 17 -0.52 17.70 -10.94
N GLU A 18 -0.29 18.56 -11.93
CA GLU A 18 -0.74 18.38 -13.31
C GLU A 18 0.49 18.34 -14.23
N ILE A 19 0.55 17.32 -15.07
CA ILE A 19 1.59 17.15 -16.09
C ILE A 19 0.93 17.15 -17.46
N VAL A 20 1.41 18.03 -18.34
CA VAL A 20 1.03 18.03 -19.76
C VAL A 20 1.90 17.01 -20.48
N LEU A 21 1.28 16.11 -21.22
CA LEU A 21 1.97 15.09 -21.99
C LEU A 21 2.20 15.52 -23.43
N GLU A 22 3.39 15.23 -23.93
CA GLU A 22 3.74 15.42 -25.32
C GLU A 22 3.03 14.39 -26.22
N LYS A 23 2.96 14.70 -27.53
CA LYS A 23 2.22 13.87 -28.49
C LYS A 23 2.75 12.42 -28.58
N ASN A 24 4.06 12.24 -28.55
CA ASN A 24 4.70 10.94 -28.78
C ASN A 24 5.41 10.39 -27.55
N SER A 25 6.20 11.24 -26.87
CA SER A 25 6.95 10.81 -25.68
C SER A 25 7.15 11.96 -24.73
N THR A 26 6.96 11.70 -23.45
CA THR A 26 7.20 12.67 -22.38
C THR A 26 8.34 12.17 -21.50
N VAL A 27 9.34 13.03 -21.28
CA VAL A 27 10.48 12.73 -20.42
C VAL A 27 10.31 13.48 -19.10
N ILE A 28 10.22 12.72 -17.99
CA ILE A 28 10.09 13.30 -16.66
C ILE A 28 11.47 13.27 -15.99
N VAL A 29 12.00 14.45 -15.72
CA VAL A 29 13.31 14.63 -15.09
C VAL A 29 13.17 15.33 -13.73
N GLY A 30 14.09 15.08 -12.83
CA GLY A 30 14.09 15.71 -11.52
C GLY A 30 15.08 15.03 -10.56
N ARG A 31 15.28 15.63 -9.40
CA ARG A 31 16.13 15.10 -8.33
C ARG A 31 15.62 13.74 -7.83
N ASN A 32 16.49 13.00 -7.14
CA ASN A 32 16.05 11.80 -6.43
C ASN A 32 14.99 12.19 -5.39
N ASN A 33 14.01 11.32 -5.23
CA ASN A 33 12.89 11.50 -4.32
C ASN A 33 11.99 12.72 -4.63
N SER A 34 11.88 13.10 -5.91
CA SER A 34 11.01 14.21 -6.37
C SER A 34 9.63 13.73 -6.88
N GLY A 35 9.26 12.47 -6.65
CA GLY A 35 7.95 11.93 -7.04
C GLY A 35 7.89 11.32 -8.45
N LYS A 36 9.00 11.26 -9.22
CA LYS A 36 8.99 10.67 -10.59
C LYS A 36 8.47 9.23 -10.61
N THR A 37 8.98 8.39 -9.72
CA THR A 37 8.53 7.00 -9.59
C THR A 37 7.10 6.93 -9.05
N SER A 38 6.71 7.86 -8.18
CA SER A 38 5.32 7.94 -7.69
C SER A 38 4.36 8.24 -8.84
N PHE A 39 4.73 9.15 -9.76
CA PHE A 39 3.90 9.46 -10.91
C PHE A 39 3.67 8.26 -11.83
N THR A 40 4.66 7.40 -12.05
CA THR A 40 4.47 6.18 -12.84
C THR A 40 3.76 5.08 -12.05
N SER A 41 4.05 4.95 -10.76
CA SER A 41 3.47 3.88 -9.93
C SER A 41 1.97 4.04 -9.66
N ILE A 42 1.40 5.26 -9.74
CA ILE A 42 -0.06 5.42 -9.57
C ILE A 42 -0.85 4.72 -10.68
N PHE A 43 -0.31 4.68 -11.91
CA PHE A 43 -0.91 3.95 -13.01
C PHE A 43 -0.89 2.44 -12.74
N ASP A 44 0.21 1.91 -12.18
CA ASP A 44 0.28 0.50 -11.77
C ASP A 44 -0.72 0.18 -10.65
N CYS A 45 -0.90 1.10 -9.68
CA CYS A 45 -1.88 0.96 -8.62
C CYS A 45 -3.32 0.90 -9.13
N PHE A 46 -3.70 1.72 -10.14
CA PHE A 46 -5.06 1.75 -10.67
C PHE A 46 -5.30 0.77 -11.81
N CYS A 47 -4.31 0.55 -12.69
CA CYS A 47 -4.45 -0.17 -13.95
C CYS A 47 -3.67 -1.49 -13.98
N GLY A 48 -2.99 -1.87 -12.90
CA GLY A 48 -2.19 -3.10 -12.84
C GLY A 48 -3.05 -4.37 -12.88
N GLU A 49 -2.47 -5.47 -13.39
CA GLU A 49 -3.16 -6.77 -13.55
C GLU A 49 -3.74 -7.34 -12.23
N SER A 50 -3.18 -6.96 -11.10
CA SER A 50 -3.62 -7.45 -9.78
C SER A 50 -4.83 -6.70 -9.21
N GLY A 51 -5.42 -5.77 -9.95
CA GLY A 51 -6.43 -4.84 -9.46
C GLY A 51 -5.85 -3.73 -8.58
N ALA A 52 -6.66 -2.73 -8.28
CA ALA A 52 -6.24 -1.58 -7.50
C ALA A 52 -5.81 -1.97 -6.08
N ARG A 53 -4.55 -1.70 -5.74
CA ARG A 53 -3.97 -2.00 -4.43
C ARG A 53 -3.31 -0.76 -3.86
N PHE A 54 -3.98 -0.14 -2.92
CA PHE A 54 -3.47 0.99 -2.18
C PHE A 54 -3.21 0.62 -0.73
N ARG A 55 -2.14 1.20 -0.18
CA ARG A 55 -1.75 1.08 1.22
C ARG A 55 -1.89 2.44 1.90
N LEU A 56 -1.87 2.47 3.22
CA LEU A 56 -1.88 3.72 3.98
C LEU A 56 -0.72 4.65 3.59
N GLU A 57 0.43 4.07 3.31
CA GLU A 57 1.65 4.76 2.90
C GLU A 57 1.54 5.42 1.51
N ASP A 58 0.58 5.00 0.69
CA ASP A 58 0.32 5.61 -0.62
C ASP A 58 -0.41 6.95 -0.53
N PHE A 59 -1.05 7.24 0.60
CA PHE A 59 -1.58 8.57 0.84
C PHE A 59 -0.44 9.56 1.12
N SER A 60 -0.56 10.76 0.60
CA SER A 60 0.41 11.83 0.88
C SER A 60 0.43 12.20 2.37
N SER A 61 1.47 12.92 2.82
CA SER A 61 1.57 13.32 4.23
C SER A 61 0.39 14.17 4.68
N LEU A 62 0.01 15.18 3.87
CA LEU A 62 -1.16 16.01 4.15
C LEU A 62 -2.47 15.20 4.12
N SER A 63 -2.56 14.23 3.22
CA SER A 63 -3.70 13.31 3.16
C SER A 63 -3.79 12.44 4.40
N ARG A 64 -2.67 12.00 4.97
CA ARG A 64 -2.66 11.22 6.21
C ARG A 64 -3.11 12.02 7.42
N GLU A 65 -2.80 13.32 7.48
CA GLU A 65 -3.33 14.21 8.53
C GLU A 65 -4.86 14.28 8.53
N LYS A 66 -5.50 14.17 7.37
CA LYS A 66 -6.97 14.15 7.26
C LYS A 66 -7.60 12.98 8.00
N PHE A 67 -6.93 11.82 8.10
CA PHE A 67 -7.43 10.71 8.92
C PHE A 67 -7.47 11.06 10.41
N LEU A 68 -6.47 11.79 10.92
CA LEU A 68 -6.45 12.25 12.31
C LEU A 68 -7.54 13.31 12.56
N ASN A 69 -7.76 14.19 11.59
CA ASN A 69 -8.82 15.18 11.67
C ASN A 69 -10.22 14.53 11.66
N ALA A 70 -10.43 13.51 10.81
CA ALA A 70 -11.65 12.73 10.76
C ALA A 70 -11.92 12.00 12.10
N ARG A 71 -10.85 11.49 12.75
CA ARG A 71 -10.94 10.89 14.08
C ARG A 71 -11.37 11.92 15.13
N LYS A 72 -10.76 13.10 15.16
CA LYS A 72 -11.15 14.19 16.08
C LYS A 72 -12.61 14.59 15.90
N LEU A 73 -13.05 14.79 14.64
CA LEU A 73 -14.44 15.09 14.34
C LEU A 73 -15.41 14.02 14.86
N LYS A 74 -15.01 12.74 14.79
CA LYS A 74 -15.79 11.64 15.36
C LYS A 74 -15.88 11.73 16.87
N GLU A 75 -14.77 12.02 17.55
CA GLU A 75 -14.71 12.20 19.00
C GLU A 75 -15.54 13.41 19.46
N GLU A 76 -15.63 14.45 18.63
CA GLU A 76 -16.44 15.66 18.83
C GLU A 76 -17.94 15.48 18.49
N GLY A 77 -18.34 14.32 17.95
CA GLY A 77 -19.72 14.01 17.61
C GLY A 77 -20.22 14.63 16.30
N ALA A 78 -19.31 14.94 15.37
CA ALA A 78 -19.66 15.45 14.05
C ALA A 78 -20.52 14.45 13.25
N SER A 79 -21.28 14.96 12.26
CA SER A 79 -22.12 14.11 11.42
C SER A 79 -21.28 13.16 10.55
N PRO A 80 -21.83 11.98 10.18
CA PRO A 80 -21.13 11.06 9.27
C PRO A 80 -20.71 11.69 7.94
N GLU A 81 -21.49 12.62 7.41
CA GLU A 81 -21.18 13.33 6.18
C GLU A 81 -20.00 14.29 6.34
N GLN A 82 -19.92 15.02 7.45
CA GLN A 82 -18.77 15.89 7.75
C GLN A 82 -17.48 15.09 7.86
N ILE A 83 -17.54 13.94 8.55
CA ILE A 83 -16.39 13.04 8.69
C ILE A 83 -15.99 12.48 7.32
N TYR A 84 -16.97 12.03 6.51
CA TYR A 84 -16.74 11.51 5.16
C TYR A 84 -16.02 12.52 4.26
N ASN A 85 -16.49 13.78 4.26
CA ASN A 85 -15.92 14.85 3.45
C ASN A 85 -14.50 15.27 3.90
N THR A 86 -14.09 14.90 5.12
CA THR A 86 -12.74 15.17 5.64
C THR A 86 -11.76 14.07 5.26
N LEU A 87 -12.24 12.86 4.96
CA LEU A 87 -11.37 11.75 4.63
C LEU A 87 -10.61 11.98 3.31
N PRO A 88 -9.33 11.57 3.25
CA PRO A 88 -8.52 11.78 2.04
C PRO A 88 -8.97 10.88 0.89
N ILE A 89 -8.71 11.35 -0.32
CA ILE A 89 -8.96 10.63 -1.58
C ILE A 89 -7.68 10.65 -2.38
N ILE A 90 -7.34 9.54 -3.04
CA ILE A 90 -6.31 9.51 -4.08
C ILE A 90 -7.01 9.60 -5.41
N THR A 91 -6.63 10.59 -6.23
CA THR A 91 -7.26 10.87 -7.52
C THR A 91 -6.25 10.81 -8.66
N LEU A 92 -6.63 10.16 -9.75
CA LEU A 92 -5.96 10.22 -11.03
C LEU A 92 -6.96 10.71 -12.08
N SER A 93 -6.73 11.89 -12.64
CA SER A 93 -7.55 12.47 -13.70
C SER A 93 -6.77 12.54 -15.01
N LEU A 94 -7.37 12.03 -16.08
CA LEU A 94 -6.81 12.01 -17.42
C LEU A 94 -7.64 12.90 -18.32
N THR A 95 -7.03 13.95 -18.87
CA THR A 95 -7.65 14.78 -19.89
C THR A 95 -7.27 14.23 -21.25
N PHE A 96 -8.26 13.82 -22.00
CA PHE A 96 -8.12 13.34 -23.38
C PHE A 96 -8.46 14.44 -24.35
N ARG A 97 -7.66 14.53 -25.43
CA ARG A 97 -8.03 15.29 -26.63
C ARG A 97 -8.41 14.32 -27.72
N TYR A 98 -9.55 14.56 -28.35
CA TYR A 98 -10.05 13.75 -29.45
C TYR A 98 -10.29 14.62 -30.71
N ASP A 99 -10.47 13.97 -31.83
CA ASP A 99 -10.80 14.59 -33.10
C ASP A 99 -12.32 14.48 -33.29
N SER A 100 -12.99 15.64 -33.46
CA SER A 100 -14.43 15.69 -33.68
C SER A 100 -14.87 15.00 -35.02
N ASP A 101 -13.96 14.96 -36.00
CA ASP A 101 -14.21 14.37 -37.31
C ASP A 101 -13.98 12.84 -37.32
N ALA A 102 -13.55 12.26 -36.19
CA ALA A 102 -13.32 10.83 -36.10
C ALA A 102 -14.64 10.04 -36.26
N PRO A 103 -14.68 9.00 -37.11
CA PRO A 103 -15.91 8.24 -37.37
C PRO A 103 -16.46 7.53 -36.11
N THR A 104 -15.62 7.25 -35.16
CA THR A 104 -15.99 6.70 -33.83
C THR A 104 -15.06 7.21 -32.75
N LEU A 105 -15.61 7.48 -31.57
CA LEU A 105 -14.84 7.88 -30.38
C LEU A 105 -14.46 6.67 -29.52
N GLY A 106 -14.95 5.49 -29.86
CA GLY A 106 -14.62 4.23 -29.22
C GLY A 106 -14.83 4.26 -27.71
N PRO A 107 -13.86 3.76 -26.92
CA PRO A 107 -13.96 3.70 -25.46
C PRO A 107 -14.05 5.07 -24.78
N LEU A 108 -13.72 6.18 -25.46
CA LEU A 108 -13.82 7.52 -24.90
C LEU A 108 -15.26 8.04 -24.86
N SER A 109 -16.14 7.53 -25.75
CA SER A 109 -17.53 8.01 -25.88
C SER A 109 -18.29 8.14 -24.54
N PRO A 110 -18.22 7.20 -23.60
CA PRO A 110 -18.93 7.31 -22.31
C PRO A 110 -18.45 8.46 -21.41
N PHE A 111 -17.24 8.98 -21.66
CA PHE A 111 -16.61 10.04 -20.87
C PHE A 111 -16.85 11.44 -21.43
N ILE A 112 -17.48 11.55 -22.60
CA ILE A 112 -17.89 12.82 -23.19
C ILE A 112 -19.29 13.10 -22.67
N ILE A 113 -19.38 14.02 -21.70
CA ILE A 113 -20.62 14.36 -21.03
C ILE A 113 -21.01 15.83 -21.19
N ASP A 114 -20.11 16.64 -21.75
CA ASP A 114 -20.41 17.98 -22.21
C ASP A 114 -21.34 17.94 -23.43
N LEU A 115 -22.21 18.93 -23.52
CA LEU A 115 -23.11 19.12 -24.67
C LEU A 115 -22.53 20.13 -25.66
N ASP A 116 -21.27 20.51 -25.52
CA ASP A 116 -20.59 21.49 -26.36
C ASP A 116 -20.03 20.79 -27.60
N MET A 117 -20.60 21.08 -28.76
CA MET A 117 -20.17 20.50 -30.02
C MET A 117 -18.78 20.98 -30.47
N ASP A 118 -18.29 22.09 -29.95
CA ASP A 118 -16.95 22.65 -30.22
C ASP A 118 -15.89 22.10 -29.25
N SER A 119 -16.30 21.39 -28.21
CA SER A 119 -15.38 20.73 -27.29
C SER A 119 -14.71 19.53 -27.95
N THR A 120 -13.40 19.44 -27.77
CA THR A 120 -12.57 18.31 -28.23
C THR A 120 -11.82 17.65 -27.08
N THR A 121 -12.28 17.88 -25.84
CA THR A 121 -11.66 17.37 -24.61
C THR A 121 -12.65 16.55 -23.79
N ALA A 122 -12.17 15.50 -23.17
CA ALA A 122 -12.95 14.70 -22.21
C ALA A 122 -12.07 14.39 -21.00
N ILE A 123 -12.66 14.34 -19.81
CA ILE A 123 -11.93 14.03 -18.57
C ILE A 123 -12.45 12.72 -17.99
N ALA A 124 -11.56 11.73 -17.91
CA ALA A 124 -11.79 10.50 -17.16
C ALA A 124 -11.07 10.58 -15.82
N CYS A 125 -11.82 10.35 -14.75
CA CYS A 125 -11.32 10.39 -13.39
C CYS A 125 -11.48 9.03 -12.71
N ILE A 126 -10.45 8.57 -12.03
CA ILE A 126 -10.47 7.39 -11.18
C ILE A 126 -10.01 7.78 -9.77
N GLU A 127 -10.77 7.38 -8.77
CA GLU A 127 -10.59 7.78 -7.38
C GLU A 127 -10.54 6.55 -6.47
N TYR A 128 -9.58 6.51 -5.56
CA TYR A 128 -9.62 5.60 -4.41
C TYR A 128 -10.17 6.39 -3.23
N ARG A 129 -11.42 6.15 -2.88
CA ARG A 129 -12.18 6.96 -1.92
C ARG A 129 -12.92 6.09 -0.90
N PRO A 130 -13.27 6.65 0.29
CA PRO A 130 -14.03 5.93 1.30
C PRO A 130 -15.45 5.64 0.82
N VAL A 131 -16.06 4.58 1.36
CA VAL A 131 -17.46 4.25 1.15
C VAL A 131 -18.24 4.63 2.40
N LEU A 132 -19.24 5.50 2.26
CA LEU A 132 -20.01 6.05 3.40
C LEU A 132 -20.59 4.95 4.31
N ALA A 133 -21.15 3.90 3.73
CA ALA A 133 -21.72 2.78 4.47
C ALA A 133 -20.70 1.99 5.30
N LYS A 134 -19.41 2.04 4.94
CA LYS A 134 -18.33 1.30 5.58
C LYS A 134 -17.50 2.13 6.57
N MET A 135 -17.85 3.40 6.77
CA MET A 135 -17.09 4.31 7.63
C MET A 135 -17.07 3.89 9.10
N HIS A 136 -18.07 3.15 9.56
CA HIS A 136 -18.06 2.63 10.93
C HIS A 136 -16.82 1.76 11.22
N LEU A 137 -16.29 1.04 10.22
CA LEU A 137 -15.09 0.21 10.35
C LEU A 137 -13.80 1.02 10.57
N LEU A 138 -13.82 2.32 10.23
CA LEU A 138 -12.69 3.21 10.46
C LEU A 138 -12.49 3.50 11.95
N PHE A 139 -13.59 3.54 12.71
CA PHE A 139 -13.61 3.93 14.11
C PHE A 139 -13.86 2.78 15.08
N ASP A 140 -14.13 1.58 14.56
CA ASP A 140 -14.22 0.34 15.34
C ASP A 140 -12.82 -0.17 15.64
N ILE A 141 -12.11 0.58 16.50
CA ILE A 141 -10.72 0.33 16.86
C ILE A 141 -10.67 -0.10 18.32
N PRO A 142 -10.04 -1.26 18.63
CA PRO A 142 -9.87 -1.69 20.00
C PRO A 142 -9.00 -0.70 20.78
N GLN A 143 -9.08 -0.75 22.11
CA GLN A 143 -8.24 0.07 22.98
C GLN A 143 -6.76 -0.22 22.72
N PRO A 144 -5.91 0.81 22.71
CA PRO A 144 -4.48 0.62 22.50
C PRO A 144 -3.89 -0.24 23.62
N PRO A 145 -2.96 -1.16 23.29
CA PRO A 145 -2.20 -1.91 24.29
C PRO A 145 -1.44 -0.96 25.24
N VAL A 146 -1.23 -1.42 26.48
CA VAL A 146 -0.47 -0.67 27.47
C VAL A 146 0.92 -0.32 26.95
N GLY A 147 1.26 0.99 26.95
CA GLY A 147 2.56 1.48 26.47
C GLY A 147 2.61 1.82 24.97
N MET A 148 1.53 1.62 24.21
CA MET A 148 1.48 2.04 22.80
C MET A 148 0.80 3.41 22.68
N GLU A 149 1.42 4.31 21.94
CA GLU A 149 0.85 5.63 21.65
C GLU A 149 -0.46 5.51 20.85
N PRO A 150 -1.54 6.21 21.24
CA PRO A 150 -2.85 6.09 20.61
C PRO A 150 -2.85 6.39 19.11
N GLN A 151 -2.00 7.29 18.65
CA GLN A 151 -1.88 7.65 17.23
C GLN A 151 -1.22 6.51 16.42
N ILE A 152 -0.17 5.89 16.94
CA ILE A 152 0.50 4.75 16.29
C ILE A 152 -0.46 3.57 16.20
N HIS A 153 -1.20 3.31 17.27
CA HIS A 153 -2.22 2.26 17.29
C HIS A 153 -3.32 2.50 16.24
N PHE A 154 -3.80 3.75 16.14
CA PHE A 154 -4.79 4.14 15.14
C PHE A 154 -4.32 3.83 13.72
N PHE A 155 -3.13 4.28 13.33
CA PHE A 155 -2.59 4.03 12.00
C PHE A 155 -2.32 2.54 11.73
N LYS A 156 -1.94 1.77 12.74
CA LYS A 156 -1.78 0.31 12.62
C LYS A 156 -3.12 -0.37 12.31
N CYS A 157 -4.19 0.00 13.00
CA CYS A 157 -5.54 -0.52 12.75
C CYS A 157 -6.07 -0.06 11.39
N LEU A 158 -5.88 1.21 11.05
CA LEU A 158 -6.26 1.77 9.75
C LEU A 158 -5.59 1.03 8.59
N ARG A 159 -4.29 0.75 8.68
CA ARG A 159 -3.56 -0.03 7.66
C ARG A 159 -4.24 -1.37 7.36
N ASN A 160 -4.70 -2.07 8.39
CA ASN A 160 -5.34 -3.39 8.25
C ASN A 160 -6.78 -3.31 7.70
N ASN A 161 -7.47 -2.18 7.89
CA ASN A 161 -8.86 -2.01 7.52
C ASN A 161 -9.08 -1.14 6.28
N LEU A 162 -8.03 -0.48 5.78
CA LEU A 162 -8.14 0.47 4.68
C LEU A 162 -8.85 -0.12 3.45
N SER A 163 -8.45 -1.29 3.01
CA SER A 163 -9.04 -1.98 1.84
C SER A 163 -10.51 -2.40 2.04
N LYS A 164 -11.00 -2.43 3.29
CA LYS A 164 -12.40 -2.72 3.60
C LYS A 164 -13.27 -1.47 3.52
N ILE A 165 -12.66 -0.29 3.72
CA ILE A 165 -13.35 1.01 3.84
C ILE A 165 -13.33 1.76 2.52
N TYR A 166 -12.23 1.64 1.76
CA TYR A 166 -11.97 2.37 0.52
C TYR A 166 -12.23 1.50 -0.69
N GLU A 167 -12.79 2.09 -1.74
CA GLU A 167 -13.03 1.45 -3.03
C GLU A 167 -12.62 2.38 -4.17
N VAL A 168 -12.44 1.77 -5.35
CA VAL A 168 -12.15 2.50 -6.58
C VAL A 168 -13.45 2.91 -7.26
N HIS A 169 -13.53 4.17 -7.61
CA HIS A 169 -14.65 4.75 -8.34
C HIS A 169 -14.17 5.43 -9.61
N VAL A 170 -14.96 5.32 -10.66
CA VAL A 170 -14.68 5.95 -11.97
C VAL A 170 -15.78 6.95 -12.26
N SER A 171 -15.39 8.11 -12.80
CA SER A 171 -16.33 9.13 -13.25
C SER A 171 -15.81 9.83 -14.52
N ALA A 172 -16.76 10.32 -15.33
CA ALA A 172 -16.52 11.34 -16.33
C ALA A 172 -16.75 12.71 -15.69
N ILE A 173 -15.93 13.68 -16.03
CA ILE A 173 -16.02 15.06 -15.57
C ILE A 173 -16.15 15.97 -16.78
N ASP A 174 -17.09 16.90 -16.74
CA ASP A 174 -17.21 17.92 -17.77
C ASP A 174 -16.02 18.88 -17.70
N PRO A 175 -15.29 19.09 -18.84
CA PRO A 175 -14.14 19.98 -18.87
C PRO A 175 -14.47 21.44 -18.54
N THR A 176 -15.69 21.88 -18.82
CA THR A 176 -16.15 23.26 -18.64
C THR A 176 -16.86 23.45 -17.28
N ASP A 177 -17.60 22.46 -16.83
CA ASP A 177 -18.29 22.46 -15.55
C ASP A 177 -17.92 21.23 -14.71
N LYS A 178 -16.92 21.39 -13.85
CA LYS A 178 -16.44 20.31 -12.98
C LYS A 178 -17.48 19.81 -11.96
N SER A 179 -18.60 20.50 -11.78
CA SER A 179 -19.72 20.03 -10.96
C SER A 179 -20.57 18.98 -11.67
N ASN A 180 -20.57 19.00 -13.02
CA ASN A 180 -21.21 18.01 -13.85
C ASN A 180 -20.33 16.77 -13.93
N LYS A 181 -20.74 15.69 -13.22
CA LYS A 181 -20.03 14.41 -13.15
C LYS A 181 -20.97 13.26 -13.42
N ARG A 182 -20.53 12.30 -14.21
CA ARG A 182 -21.19 11.03 -14.41
C ARG A 182 -20.39 9.91 -13.77
N ASN A 183 -20.94 9.24 -12.77
CA ASN A 183 -20.30 8.07 -12.15
C ASN A 183 -20.59 6.81 -12.94
N PHE A 184 -19.63 5.90 -12.99
CA PHE A 184 -19.75 4.56 -13.54
C PHE A 184 -19.96 3.54 -12.43
N GLU A 185 -20.64 2.44 -12.73
CA GLU A 185 -20.92 1.38 -11.77
C GLU A 185 -19.66 0.54 -11.47
N ASP A 186 -18.76 0.43 -12.45
CA ASP A 186 -17.52 -0.34 -12.34
C ASP A 186 -16.32 0.37 -13.00
N THR A 187 -15.17 -0.25 -12.94
CA THR A 187 -13.91 0.27 -13.49
C THR A 187 -13.67 -0.13 -14.94
N SER A 188 -14.55 -0.91 -15.56
CA SER A 188 -14.37 -1.48 -16.91
C SER A 188 -14.24 -0.41 -17.98
N ALA A 189 -15.04 0.67 -17.86
CA ALA A 189 -14.99 1.81 -18.78
C ALA A 189 -13.61 2.48 -18.77
N PHE A 190 -12.99 2.66 -17.59
CA PHE A 190 -11.65 3.23 -17.48
C PHE A 190 -10.57 2.27 -17.99
N ALA A 191 -10.69 0.98 -17.68
CA ALA A 191 -9.77 -0.04 -18.19
C ALA A 191 -9.79 -0.16 -19.71
N ALA A 192 -10.93 0.11 -20.35
CA ALA A 192 -11.04 0.15 -21.81
C ALA A 192 -10.34 1.35 -22.45
N LEU A 193 -10.18 2.47 -21.71
CA LEU A 193 -9.48 3.67 -22.19
C LEU A 193 -7.96 3.51 -22.22
N LEU A 194 -7.39 2.79 -21.25
CA LEU A 194 -5.97 2.85 -20.95
C LEU A 194 -5.39 1.45 -20.77
N GLN A 195 -4.47 1.09 -21.66
CA GLN A 195 -3.63 -0.07 -21.50
C GLN A 195 -2.25 0.37 -20.99
N CYS A 196 -1.90 0.02 -19.76
CA CYS A 196 -0.63 0.36 -19.16
C CYS A 196 0.35 -0.82 -19.22
N ASN A 197 1.54 -0.58 -19.76
CA ASN A 197 2.65 -1.52 -19.73
C ASN A 197 3.86 -0.85 -19.09
N PHE A 198 4.48 -1.52 -18.13
CA PHE A 198 5.59 -0.97 -17.38
C PHE A 198 6.90 -1.69 -17.75
N VAL A 199 7.91 -0.92 -18.12
CA VAL A 199 9.27 -1.41 -18.31
C VAL A 199 10.11 -0.93 -17.13
N GLN A 200 10.51 -1.85 -16.26
CA GLN A 200 11.32 -1.52 -15.10
C GLN A 200 12.77 -1.24 -15.51
N ALA A 201 13.39 -0.20 -14.94
CA ALA A 201 14.78 0.18 -15.21
C ALA A 201 15.79 -0.87 -14.74
N GLN A 202 15.47 -1.60 -13.66
CA GLN A 202 16.23 -2.77 -13.21
C GLN A 202 15.43 -4.03 -13.50
N ARG A 203 16.02 -4.92 -14.30
CA ARG A 203 15.56 -6.31 -14.37
C ARG A 203 16.04 -6.97 -13.07
N THR A 204 15.17 -7.10 -12.09
CA THR A 204 15.41 -8.03 -10.99
C THR A 204 15.48 -9.42 -11.60
N LEU A 205 16.65 -10.03 -11.60
CA LEU A 205 16.88 -11.39 -12.10
C LEU A 205 16.07 -12.44 -11.32
N ASP A 206 15.55 -12.06 -10.16
CA ASP A 206 14.69 -12.89 -9.33
C ASP A 206 13.25 -12.39 -9.34
N LYS A 207 12.45 -12.98 -10.24
CA LYS A 207 10.99 -12.99 -10.14
C LYS A 207 10.54 -13.94 -9.02
N THR A 208 11.03 -13.79 -7.83
CA THR A 208 10.36 -14.36 -6.66
C THR A 208 9.21 -13.46 -6.28
N LYS A 209 8.00 -13.91 -6.52
CA LYS A 209 6.71 -13.32 -6.14
C LYS A 209 6.50 -13.31 -4.62
N LEU A 210 7.47 -12.88 -3.86
CA LEU A 210 7.39 -12.67 -2.42
C LEU A 210 7.89 -11.25 -2.16
N GLY A 211 7.02 -10.45 -1.58
CA GLY A 211 7.13 -9.05 -1.20
C GLY A 211 8.50 -8.41 -1.27
N GLU A 212 8.52 -7.13 -1.57
CA GLU A 212 9.67 -6.24 -1.66
C GLU A 212 10.88 -6.81 -0.93
N ALA A 213 11.89 -7.27 -1.67
CA ALA A 213 13.10 -7.82 -1.07
C ALA A 213 13.69 -6.73 -0.17
N ASP A 214 13.57 -6.92 1.13
CA ASP A 214 14.13 -6.04 2.13
C ASP A 214 15.67 -6.18 2.05
N VAL A 215 16.28 -5.30 1.26
CA VAL A 215 17.74 -5.29 1.04
C VAL A 215 18.45 -5.09 2.36
N ILE A 216 17.91 -4.23 3.22
CA ILE A 216 18.48 -3.96 4.54
C ILE A 216 18.31 -5.15 5.47
N GLY A 217 17.19 -5.87 5.42
CA GLY A 217 17.01 -7.11 6.18
C GLY A 217 18.05 -8.17 5.81
N LYS A 218 18.36 -8.32 4.52
CA LYS A 218 19.45 -9.20 4.06
C LYS A 218 20.82 -8.73 4.55
N LEU A 219 21.09 -7.42 4.45
CA LEU A 219 22.35 -6.84 4.94
C LEU A 219 22.49 -7.04 6.46
N LEU A 220 21.44 -6.85 7.24
CA LEU A 220 21.45 -7.11 8.69
C LEU A 220 21.71 -8.59 9.00
N SER A 221 21.16 -9.51 8.20
CA SER A 221 21.46 -10.94 8.34
C SER A 221 22.93 -11.25 8.09
N GLU A 222 23.54 -10.65 7.06
CA GLU A 222 24.97 -10.84 6.76
C GLU A 222 25.88 -10.17 7.81
N LEU A 223 25.50 -9.00 8.32
CA LEU A 223 26.20 -8.35 9.44
C LEU A 223 26.15 -9.22 10.71
N PHE A 224 24.98 -9.82 11.01
CA PHE A 224 24.85 -10.74 12.13
C PHE A 224 25.76 -11.97 11.96
N LYS A 225 25.82 -12.58 10.79
CA LYS A 225 26.74 -13.70 10.52
C LYS A 225 28.19 -13.31 10.74
N THR A 226 28.57 -12.11 10.27
CA THR A 226 29.92 -11.59 10.45
C THR A 226 30.23 -11.33 11.93
N ALA A 227 29.29 -10.77 12.68
CA ALA A 227 29.44 -10.52 14.12
C ALA A 227 29.49 -11.81 14.95
N ALA A 228 28.78 -12.85 14.50
CA ALA A 228 28.81 -14.17 15.16
C ALA A 228 30.06 -15.00 14.81
N ALA A 229 30.87 -14.57 13.84
CA ALA A 229 32.06 -15.30 13.42
C ALA A 229 33.16 -15.27 14.51
N PRO A 230 34.00 -16.34 14.63
CA PRO A 230 35.10 -16.36 15.60
C PRO A 230 36.16 -15.28 15.39
N THR A 231 36.18 -14.66 14.22
CA THR A 231 37.10 -13.58 13.83
C THR A 231 36.60 -12.18 14.15
N ALA A 232 35.35 -12.05 14.63
CA ALA A 232 34.74 -10.76 14.98
C ALA A 232 35.31 -10.20 16.29
N THR A 233 35.07 -8.91 16.54
CA THR A 233 35.45 -8.29 17.82
C THR A 233 34.67 -8.89 18.98
N GLU A 234 35.25 -8.90 20.19
CA GLU A 234 34.60 -9.43 21.40
C GLU A 234 33.24 -8.75 21.65
N SER A 235 33.15 -7.44 21.42
CA SER A 235 31.89 -6.66 21.55
C SER A 235 30.81 -7.12 20.56
N ASP A 236 31.18 -7.41 19.32
CA ASP A 236 30.24 -7.86 18.29
C ASP A 236 29.75 -9.29 18.58
N GLN A 237 30.64 -10.16 19.03
CA GLN A 237 30.28 -11.52 19.45
C GLN A 237 29.33 -11.52 20.64
N GLU A 238 29.53 -10.64 21.63
CA GLU A 238 28.62 -10.49 22.76
C GLU A 238 27.23 -10.02 22.31
N LEU A 239 27.17 -9.05 21.38
CA LEU A 239 25.91 -8.55 20.85
C LEU A 239 25.16 -9.65 20.09
N ALA A 240 25.86 -10.38 19.22
CA ALA A 240 25.30 -11.51 18.49
C ALA A 240 24.79 -12.63 19.41
N ALA A 241 25.55 -12.94 20.47
CA ALA A 241 25.17 -13.94 21.46
C ALA A 241 23.91 -13.51 22.25
N LYS A 242 23.80 -12.23 22.64
CA LYS A 242 22.60 -11.69 23.30
C LYS A 242 21.38 -11.80 22.41
N LEU A 243 21.49 -11.43 21.12
CA LEU A 243 20.39 -11.52 20.17
C LEU A 243 19.95 -12.98 19.96
N LYS A 244 20.91 -13.90 19.79
CA LYS A 244 20.65 -15.32 19.66
C LYS A 244 19.88 -15.87 20.88
N LYS A 245 20.35 -15.56 22.07
CA LYS A 245 19.69 -15.97 23.31
C LYS A 245 18.25 -15.43 23.40
N SER A 246 18.03 -14.17 23.02
CA SER A 246 16.68 -13.59 23.02
C SER A 246 15.73 -14.32 22.07
N VAL A 247 16.22 -14.76 20.91
CA VAL A 247 15.43 -15.55 19.95
C VAL A 247 15.16 -16.96 20.49
N GLU A 248 16.14 -17.61 21.11
CA GLU A 248 15.96 -18.91 21.78
C GLU A 248 14.91 -18.84 22.91
N ASP A 249 14.93 -17.79 23.73
CA ASP A 249 13.93 -17.57 24.79
C ASP A 249 12.52 -17.39 24.20
N ILE A 250 12.38 -16.68 23.08
CA ILE A 250 11.10 -16.54 22.36
C ILE A 250 10.64 -17.89 21.79
N GLU A 251 11.55 -18.66 21.19
CA GLU A 251 11.27 -19.99 20.63
C GLU A 251 10.70 -20.93 21.71
N LEU A 252 11.33 -20.98 22.88
CA LEU A 252 10.88 -21.78 24.02
C LEU A 252 9.47 -21.37 24.49
N ASN A 253 9.20 -20.07 24.56
CA ASN A 253 7.89 -19.57 24.95
C ASN A 253 6.80 -19.94 23.92
N VAL A 254 7.08 -19.73 22.62
CA VAL A 254 6.16 -20.08 21.53
C VAL A 254 5.90 -21.59 21.51
N GLN A 255 6.95 -22.41 21.66
CA GLN A 255 6.82 -23.86 21.74
C GLN A 255 5.91 -24.28 22.90
N SER A 256 6.11 -23.72 24.10
CA SER A 256 5.27 -24.00 25.28
C SER A 256 3.81 -23.63 25.05
N ASP A 257 3.54 -22.52 24.39
CA ASP A 257 2.17 -22.09 24.12
C ASP A 257 1.50 -22.93 23.02
N PHE A 258 2.24 -23.36 22.01
CA PHE A 258 1.76 -24.32 21.02
C PHE A 258 1.45 -25.69 21.63
N ASP A 259 2.30 -26.18 22.53
CA ASP A 259 2.01 -27.44 23.26
C ASP A 259 0.73 -27.34 24.06
N LYS A 260 0.49 -26.22 24.76
CA LYS A 260 -0.77 -25.99 25.50
C LYS A 260 -1.98 -25.94 24.56
N MET A 261 -1.85 -25.27 23.40
CA MET A 261 -2.91 -25.15 22.43
C MET A 261 -3.23 -26.51 21.78
N LEU A 262 -2.20 -27.27 21.40
CA LEU A 262 -2.34 -28.58 20.83
C LEU A 262 -3.04 -29.55 21.79
N LYS A 263 -2.66 -29.55 23.06
CA LYS A 263 -3.34 -30.36 24.11
C LYS A 263 -4.83 -30.08 24.22
N LYS A 264 -5.28 -28.83 23.93
CA LYS A 264 -6.70 -28.48 23.89
C LYS A 264 -7.40 -28.94 22.61
N LEU A 265 -6.69 -29.01 21.48
CA LEU A 265 -7.22 -29.37 20.18
C LEU A 265 -7.28 -30.90 19.99
N LEU A 266 -6.34 -31.65 20.56
CA LEU A 266 -6.26 -33.12 20.44
C LEU A 266 -7.58 -33.87 20.75
N PRO A 267 -8.32 -33.52 21.82
CA PRO A 267 -9.60 -34.22 22.11
C PRO A 267 -10.63 -33.98 21.00
N VAL A 268 -10.67 -32.80 20.37
CA VAL A 268 -11.59 -32.47 19.28
C VAL A 268 -11.19 -33.23 18.01
N MET A 269 -9.90 -33.33 17.74
CA MET A 269 -9.36 -34.05 16.58
C MET A 269 -9.54 -35.57 16.75
N GLY A 270 -9.51 -36.06 17.98
CA GLY A 270 -9.78 -37.49 18.30
C GLY A 270 -11.17 -37.95 17.88
N VAL A 271 -12.18 -37.08 17.93
CA VAL A 271 -13.53 -37.34 17.41
C VAL A 271 -13.53 -37.56 15.88
N MET A 272 -12.55 -36.96 15.18
CA MET A 272 -12.35 -37.12 13.73
C MET A 272 -11.40 -38.27 13.38
N GLY A 273 -10.97 -39.07 14.37
CA GLY A 273 -10.05 -40.18 14.15
C GLY A 273 -8.57 -39.80 13.98
N PHE A 274 -8.18 -38.60 14.44
CA PHE A 274 -6.80 -38.12 14.37
C PHE A 274 -6.27 -37.81 15.81
N PRO A 275 -5.03 -38.20 16.19
CA PRO A 275 -4.10 -39.05 15.47
C PRO A 275 -4.58 -40.51 15.39
N SER A 276 -4.07 -41.32 14.44
CA SER A 276 -4.45 -42.72 14.32
C SER A 276 -3.92 -43.52 15.51
N LEU A 277 -4.51 -44.70 15.76
CA LEU A 277 -4.13 -45.58 16.87
C LEU A 277 -2.65 -45.97 16.92
N ASN A 278 -1.89 -45.73 15.85
CA ASN A 278 -0.45 -45.99 15.72
C ASN A 278 0.44 -44.78 15.90
N ASP A 279 -0.13 -43.57 16.04
CA ASP A 279 0.65 -42.33 16.20
C ASP A 279 0.90 -42.10 17.69
N THR A 280 2.16 -42.16 18.10
CA THR A 280 2.55 -42.19 19.51
C THR A 280 2.38 -40.87 20.24
N GLU A 281 2.69 -39.75 19.65
CA GLU A 281 2.45 -38.39 20.18
C GLU A 281 2.67 -37.33 19.08
N LEU A 282 1.70 -36.42 18.94
CA LEU A 282 1.86 -35.28 18.07
C LEU A 282 2.46 -34.12 18.88
N ARG A 283 3.65 -33.66 18.50
CA ARG A 283 4.30 -32.50 19.10
C ARG A 283 4.59 -31.47 18.02
N PRO A 284 4.19 -30.20 18.21
CA PRO A 284 4.64 -29.15 17.32
C PRO A 284 6.14 -28.91 17.59
N GLU A 285 6.89 -28.71 16.55
CA GLU A 285 8.30 -28.29 16.63
C GLU A 285 8.39 -26.89 16.01
N THR A 286 8.85 -25.93 16.80
CA THR A 286 9.06 -24.55 16.36
C THR A 286 10.55 -24.32 16.26
N SER A 287 11.03 -23.84 15.12
CA SER A 287 12.43 -23.44 14.93
C SER A 287 12.48 -21.99 14.48
N LEU A 288 13.04 -21.13 15.31
CA LEU A 288 13.29 -19.73 15.01
C LEU A 288 14.78 -19.52 14.76
N ASN A 289 15.12 -18.96 13.60
CA ASN A 289 16.50 -18.64 13.24
C ASN A 289 16.64 -17.10 13.19
N VAL A 290 17.67 -16.56 13.87
CA VAL A 290 17.96 -15.12 13.88
C VAL A 290 18.14 -14.58 12.45
N GLU A 291 18.85 -15.30 11.62
CA GLU A 291 19.09 -14.90 10.22
C GLU A 291 17.81 -14.85 9.40
N ALA A 292 16.94 -15.85 9.57
CA ALA A 292 15.63 -15.87 8.91
C ALA A 292 14.71 -14.77 9.42
N LEU A 293 14.74 -14.45 10.72
CA LEU A 293 14.01 -13.34 11.30
C LEU A 293 14.48 -12.00 10.75
N LEU A 294 15.79 -11.78 10.66
CA LEU A 294 16.37 -10.55 10.11
C LEU A 294 16.09 -10.41 8.62
N SER A 295 16.26 -11.47 7.83
CA SER A 295 16.12 -11.42 6.37
C SER A 295 14.68 -11.50 5.87
N GLY A 296 13.78 -12.16 6.60
CA GLY A 296 12.42 -12.44 6.14
C GLY A 296 11.31 -11.75 6.92
N HIS A 297 11.53 -11.42 8.20
CA HIS A 297 10.51 -10.88 9.08
C HIS A 297 10.83 -9.50 9.67
N THR A 298 12.08 -9.04 9.52
CA THR A 298 12.48 -7.69 9.94
C THR A 298 12.37 -6.73 8.78
N LYS A 299 11.54 -5.69 8.92
CA LYS A 299 11.40 -4.62 7.93
C LYS A 299 12.03 -3.36 8.47
N VAL A 300 12.91 -2.76 7.67
CA VAL A 300 13.43 -1.44 7.97
C VAL A 300 12.46 -0.40 7.45
N VAL A 301 12.08 0.53 8.31
CA VAL A 301 11.13 1.58 7.99
C VAL A 301 11.71 2.94 8.38
N TYR A 302 11.39 3.95 7.60
CA TYR A 302 11.77 5.33 7.88
C TYR A 302 10.67 6.00 8.70
N SER A 303 11.04 6.60 9.82
CA SER A 303 10.08 7.32 10.67
C SER A 303 9.61 8.59 9.96
N GLY A 304 8.33 8.65 9.63
CA GLY A 304 7.68 9.86 9.18
C GLY A 304 7.36 10.81 10.34
N THR A 305 7.20 12.09 10.05
CA THR A 305 6.85 13.12 11.04
C THR A 305 5.42 12.97 11.58
N ASP A 306 4.60 12.22 10.89
CA ASP A 306 3.17 11.97 11.18
C ASP A 306 2.90 10.64 11.93
N GLY A 307 3.96 9.97 12.41
CA GLY A 307 3.85 8.67 13.09
C GLY A 307 3.59 7.49 12.14
N VAL A 308 3.61 7.73 10.82
CA VAL A 308 3.55 6.67 9.82
C VAL A 308 4.96 6.31 9.37
N HIS A 309 5.29 5.02 9.49
CA HIS A 309 6.57 4.49 9.06
C HIS A 309 6.50 4.09 7.58
N LEU A 310 7.40 4.64 6.78
CA LEU A 310 7.50 4.35 5.34
C LEU A 310 8.45 3.18 5.09
N PRO A 311 8.05 2.13 4.38
CA PRO A 311 8.93 1.02 4.02
C PRO A 311 10.01 1.47 3.02
N GLU A 312 11.12 0.74 2.98
CA GLU A 312 12.28 1.01 2.11
C GLU A 312 11.89 1.19 0.64
N GLY A 313 10.91 0.41 0.17
CA GLY A 313 10.41 0.46 -1.21
C GLY A 313 9.83 1.81 -1.64
N TYR A 314 9.53 2.70 -0.70
CA TYR A 314 9.06 4.07 -0.98
C TYR A 314 10.18 5.05 -1.33
N ASN A 315 11.43 4.68 -1.09
CA ASN A 315 12.55 5.48 -1.57
C ASN A 315 12.74 5.34 -3.08
N GLY A 316 13.07 6.45 -3.74
CA GLY A 316 13.40 6.46 -5.16
C GLY A 316 14.65 5.62 -5.46
N LEU A 317 14.76 5.10 -6.68
CA LEU A 317 15.87 4.25 -7.14
C LEU A 317 17.26 4.82 -6.83
N GLY A 318 17.43 6.15 -6.86
CA GLY A 318 18.70 6.80 -6.54
C GLY A 318 19.11 6.62 -5.08
N THR A 319 18.17 6.60 -4.14
CA THR A 319 18.44 6.36 -2.71
C THR A 319 18.66 4.87 -2.45
N ARG A 320 17.91 3.99 -3.13
CA ARG A 320 18.08 2.52 -3.04
C ARG A 320 19.44 2.05 -3.56
N ASN A 321 20.03 2.75 -4.53
CA ASN A 321 21.36 2.40 -5.07
C ASN A 321 22.52 2.91 -4.20
N LEU A 322 22.26 3.69 -3.15
CA LEU A 322 23.25 4.17 -2.19
C LEU A 322 23.38 3.26 -0.95
N ILE A 323 22.41 2.38 -0.77
CA ILE A 323 22.37 1.34 0.28
C ILE A 323 22.84 0.01 -0.28
#